data_93d93272fea7fedcb565a9ee23093add
#
_entry.id   93d93272fea7fedcb565a9ee23093add
#
_cell.length_a   1.000
_cell.length_b   1.000
_cell.length_c   1.000
_cell.angle_alpha   90.00
_cell.angle_beta   90.00
_cell.angle_gamma   90.00
#
_symmetry.space_group_name_H-M   'P 1'
#
loop_
_entity.id
_entity.type
_entity.pdbx_description
1 polymer ?
#
loop_
_entity_poly.entity_id
_entity_poly.type
_entity_poly.pdbx_seq_one_letter_code
_entity_poly.pdbx_strand_id
1 'polypeptide(L)'
;MSLQGSLSTMSLPDLLQWVAAVRKTGTLELVRGKGSKRILFREGRVAACASDEPADRLGHFLVSRGRITVPVLRDALAKQESTGKHLGALLVESGALTEEDLAHHLEAKAEETLISVFDWHDASFTWHEGALPEGYVLPLNLRVEELLLRGARRHDEAKRIDAVFHDPGIVLARTGKRPPAEVFKNRMARGIYESINGTRTVAEILLHAHGSEFLVKRFLFELFRSGMVEILEVRAVAEPEGTPQALAAEPAPAMAVVAPAPAPRPAVAAAPAPRALSPRDDPRKVQAGLDAARRLQERGELDAALDLLNAVHRANPEDDALRRLVLDAEVAFADKAWKHYVPAGKVPVLTRPVDSLTGETLSPLEVFLLSRVDGTWDVKSIIQVAPIREVDALRTLKKLRERGLIELRDPA
;
A
#
# COMPACT_ATOMS: atom_id res chain seq x y z
N MET A 1 -14.04 -13.30 -24.44
CA MET A 1 -15.03 -13.13 -23.35
C MET A 1 -14.28 -12.66 -22.12
N SER A 2 -14.74 -11.60 -21.45
CA SER A 2 -14.18 -11.15 -20.17
C SER A 2 -15.03 -11.73 -19.03
N LEU A 3 -14.39 -12.41 -18.07
CA LEU A 3 -15.01 -12.84 -16.83
C LEU A 3 -14.68 -11.78 -15.79
N GLN A 4 -15.70 -11.24 -15.10
CA GLN A 4 -15.55 -10.20 -14.06
C GLN A 4 -16.26 -10.62 -12.79
N GLY A 5 -15.75 -10.21 -11.65
CA GLY A 5 -16.35 -10.48 -10.36
C GLY A 5 -15.57 -9.88 -9.19
N SER A 6 -15.92 -10.33 -7.98
CA SER A 6 -15.22 -9.97 -6.74
C SER A 6 -14.60 -11.19 -6.10
N LEU A 7 -13.44 -11.02 -5.45
CA LEU A 7 -12.79 -12.08 -4.66
C LEU A 7 -13.62 -12.52 -3.45
N SER A 8 -14.61 -11.74 -3.05
CA SER A 8 -15.61 -12.14 -2.04
C SER A 8 -16.60 -13.20 -2.60
N THR A 9 -16.82 -13.23 -3.92
CA THR A 9 -17.74 -14.18 -4.59
C THR A 9 -17.00 -15.41 -5.09
N MET A 10 -15.81 -15.22 -5.64
CA MET A 10 -14.93 -16.29 -6.13
C MET A 10 -13.53 -16.03 -5.63
N SER A 11 -13.04 -16.88 -4.73
CA SER A 11 -11.74 -16.65 -4.07
C SER A 11 -10.57 -16.68 -5.07
N LEU A 12 -9.48 -15.99 -4.73
CA LEU A 12 -8.26 -16.05 -5.56
C LEU A 12 -7.78 -17.51 -5.80
N PRO A 13 -7.73 -18.39 -4.79
CA PRO A 13 -7.40 -19.80 -5.00
C PRO A 13 -8.27 -20.48 -6.05
N ASP A 14 -9.60 -20.26 -6.03
CA ASP A 14 -10.53 -20.86 -6.99
C ASP A 14 -10.29 -20.34 -8.42
N LEU A 15 -10.04 -19.03 -8.57
CA LEU A 15 -9.68 -18.42 -9.85
C LEU A 15 -8.38 -19.01 -10.41
N LEU A 16 -7.35 -19.12 -9.58
CA LEU A 16 -6.06 -19.67 -9.98
C LEU A 16 -6.17 -21.14 -10.38
N GLN A 17 -6.93 -21.95 -9.61
CA GLN A 17 -7.20 -23.36 -9.93
C GLN A 17 -7.98 -23.49 -11.25
N TRP A 18 -9.01 -22.65 -11.46
CA TRP A 18 -9.75 -22.63 -12.72
C TRP A 18 -8.85 -22.34 -13.92
N VAL A 19 -8.00 -21.31 -13.84
CA VAL A 19 -7.04 -20.95 -14.90
C VAL A 19 -6.09 -22.11 -15.19
N ALA A 20 -5.57 -22.78 -14.15
CA ALA A 20 -4.64 -23.91 -14.28
C ALA A 20 -5.31 -25.14 -14.86
N ALA A 21 -6.51 -25.53 -14.36
CA ALA A 21 -7.23 -26.73 -14.79
C ALA A 21 -7.64 -26.68 -16.27
N VAL A 22 -8.05 -25.49 -16.75
CA VAL A 22 -8.46 -25.29 -18.16
C VAL A 22 -7.28 -24.86 -19.04
N ARG A 23 -6.06 -24.76 -18.50
CA ARG A 23 -4.84 -24.33 -19.20
C ARG A 23 -5.03 -23.01 -19.96
N LYS A 24 -5.65 -22.02 -19.30
CA LYS A 24 -5.92 -20.72 -19.90
C LYS A 24 -4.65 -19.92 -20.18
N THR A 25 -4.68 -19.17 -21.29
CA THR A 25 -3.70 -18.11 -21.60
C THR A 25 -4.42 -16.77 -21.57
N GLY A 26 -3.90 -15.80 -20.82
CA GLY A 26 -4.52 -14.49 -20.66
C GLY A 26 -4.00 -13.75 -19.42
N THR A 27 -4.68 -12.66 -19.06
CA THR A 27 -4.32 -11.81 -17.94
C THR A 27 -5.46 -11.73 -16.93
N LEU A 28 -5.15 -12.05 -15.69
CA LEU A 28 -6.01 -11.77 -14.53
C LEU A 28 -5.62 -10.43 -13.95
N GLU A 29 -6.49 -9.45 -14.06
CA GLU A 29 -6.36 -8.14 -13.42
C GLU A 29 -7.13 -8.14 -12.12
N LEU A 30 -6.46 -7.70 -11.04
CA LEU A 30 -7.00 -7.60 -9.69
C LEU A 30 -6.90 -6.15 -9.25
N VAL A 31 -7.98 -5.61 -8.70
CA VAL A 31 -8.06 -4.21 -8.28
C VAL A 31 -8.57 -4.13 -6.86
N ARG A 32 -7.82 -3.44 -5.98
CA ARG A 32 -8.21 -3.16 -4.61
C ARG A 32 -7.98 -1.69 -4.28
N GLY A 33 -9.05 -0.97 -4.03
CA GLY A 33 -8.98 0.48 -3.81
C GLY A 33 -8.31 1.18 -4.99
N LYS A 34 -7.16 1.79 -4.76
CA LYS A 34 -6.37 2.50 -5.78
C LYS A 34 -5.25 1.66 -6.40
N GLY A 35 -4.97 0.47 -5.87
CA GLY A 35 -3.93 -0.43 -6.36
C GLY A 35 -4.46 -1.45 -7.36
N SER A 36 -3.66 -1.80 -8.36
CA SER A 36 -3.93 -2.88 -9.29
C SER A 36 -2.74 -3.82 -9.43
N LYS A 37 -3.05 -5.12 -9.62
CA LYS A 37 -2.06 -6.14 -9.93
C LYS A 37 -2.55 -6.97 -11.10
N ARG A 38 -1.66 -7.28 -12.02
CA ARG A 38 -1.95 -8.10 -13.21
C ARG A 38 -1.09 -9.35 -13.18
N ILE A 39 -1.73 -10.51 -13.23
CA ILE A 39 -1.08 -11.82 -13.28
C ILE A 39 -1.29 -12.37 -14.69
N LEU A 40 -0.21 -12.63 -15.40
CA LEU A 40 -0.22 -13.13 -16.77
C LEU A 40 -0.03 -14.65 -16.75
N PHE A 41 -0.89 -15.34 -17.47
CA PHE A 41 -0.87 -16.81 -17.56
C PHE A 41 -0.58 -17.25 -18.99
N ARG A 42 0.21 -18.31 -19.11
CA ARG A 42 0.43 -19.04 -20.35
C ARG A 42 0.18 -20.52 -20.08
N GLU A 43 -0.79 -21.11 -20.79
CA GLU A 43 -1.16 -22.53 -20.64
C GLU A 43 -1.40 -22.95 -19.18
N GLY A 44 -2.08 -22.08 -18.40
CA GLY A 44 -2.39 -22.33 -17.00
C GLY A 44 -1.24 -22.11 -16.00
N ARG A 45 -0.07 -21.65 -16.45
CA ARG A 45 1.09 -21.34 -15.59
C ARG A 45 1.27 -19.84 -15.50
N VAL A 46 1.77 -19.36 -14.36
CA VAL A 46 2.08 -17.95 -14.21
C VAL A 46 3.33 -17.61 -15.02
N ALA A 47 3.14 -16.71 -16.00
CA ALA A 47 4.20 -16.27 -16.90
C ALA A 47 4.84 -14.95 -16.47
N ALA A 48 4.07 -14.04 -15.88
CA ALA A 48 4.57 -12.77 -15.37
C ALA A 48 3.61 -12.15 -14.35
N CYS A 49 4.07 -11.13 -13.63
CA CYS A 49 3.26 -10.31 -12.74
C CYS A 49 3.67 -8.84 -12.85
N ALA A 50 2.67 -7.96 -12.86
CA ALA A 50 2.86 -6.52 -12.82
C ALA A 50 2.02 -5.92 -11.69
N SER A 51 2.49 -4.82 -11.11
CA SER A 51 1.81 -4.07 -10.06
C SER A 51 2.03 -2.58 -10.26
N ASP A 52 1.03 -1.78 -9.97
CA ASP A 52 1.14 -0.31 -9.94
C ASP A 52 1.44 0.23 -8.52
N GLU A 53 1.44 -0.63 -7.51
CA GLU A 53 1.77 -0.23 -6.14
C GLU A 53 3.23 0.25 -6.03
N PRO A 54 3.49 1.44 -5.45
CA PRO A 54 4.84 1.98 -5.32
C PRO A 54 5.80 1.05 -4.56
N ALA A 55 5.31 0.34 -3.54
CA ALA A 55 6.10 -0.61 -2.75
C ALA A 55 6.59 -1.81 -3.58
N ASP A 56 5.88 -2.18 -4.65
CA ASP A 56 6.24 -3.27 -5.56
C ASP A 56 7.23 -2.85 -6.65
N ARG A 57 7.66 -1.59 -6.70
CA ARG A 57 8.64 -1.12 -7.70
C ARG A 57 10.00 -1.75 -7.48
N LEU A 58 10.71 -2.09 -8.57
CA LEU A 58 12.03 -2.74 -8.51
C LEU A 58 13.03 -1.97 -7.64
N GLY A 59 13.07 -0.64 -7.74
CA GLY A 59 13.96 0.18 -6.94
C GLY A 59 13.75 0.01 -5.44
N HIS A 60 12.48 0.05 -4.99
CA HIS A 60 12.13 -0.17 -3.60
C HIS A 60 12.49 -1.58 -3.12
N PHE A 61 12.19 -2.58 -3.95
CA PHE A 61 12.52 -3.97 -3.67
C PHE A 61 14.04 -4.16 -3.46
N LEU A 62 14.87 -3.57 -4.30
CA LEU A 62 16.32 -3.67 -4.21
C LEU A 62 16.88 -2.93 -2.99
N VAL A 63 16.37 -1.73 -2.69
CA VAL A 63 16.76 -0.95 -1.51
C VAL A 63 16.38 -1.67 -0.22
N SER A 64 15.16 -2.20 -0.13
CA SER A 64 14.68 -2.93 1.05
C SER A 64 15.53 -4.15 1.38
N ARG A 65 16.04 -4.82 0.34
CA ARG A 65 16.95 -5.98 0.48
C ARG A 65 18.42 -5.57 0.63
N GLY A 66 18.72 -4.27 0.66
CA GLY A 66 20.06 -3.73 0.82
C GLY A 66 21.00 -4.00 -0.36
N ARG A 67 20.45 -4.31 -1.55
CA ARG A 67 21.24 -4.58 -2.76
C ARG A 67 21.76 -3.31 -3.40
N ILE A 68 20.99 -2.24 -3.32
CA ILE A 68 21.43 -0.89 -3.69
C ILE A 68 21.12 0.08 -2.55
N THR A 69 21.76 1.23 -2.57
CA THR A 69 21.47 2.32 -1.63
C THR A 69 20.47 3.30 -2.23
N VAL A 70 19.82 4.10 -1.38
CA VAL A 70 18.88 5.14 -1.84
C VAL A 70 19.53 6.15 -2.79
N PRO A 71 20.78 6.64 -2.56
CA PRO A 71 21.48 7.49 -3.54
C PRO A 71 21.66 6.82 -4.90
N VAL A 72 22.09 5.54 -4.93
CA VAL A 72 22.24 4.78 -6.19
C VAL A 72 20.92 4.67 -6.94
N LEU A 73 19.82 4.41 -6.24
CA LEU A 73 18.49 4.38 -6.84
C LEU A 73 18.12 5.73 -7.44
N ARG A 74 18.30 6.82 -6.70
CA ARG A 74 18.02 8.18 -7.17
C ARG A 74 18.77 8.50 -8.46
N ASP A 75 20.09 8.25 -8.49
CA ASP A 75 20.94 8.54 -9.64
C ASP A 75 20.55 7.70 -10.87
N ALA A 76 20.14 6.43 -10.65
CA ALA A 76 19.64 5.57 -11.71
C ALA A 76 18.25 6.02 -12.23
N LEU A 77 17.36 6.50 -11.36
CA LEU A 77 16.06 7.05 -11.77
C LEU A 77 16.22 8.35 -12.58
N ALA A 78 17.14 9.24 -12.18
CA ALA A 78 17.46 10.45 -12.94
C ALA A 78 18.00 10.12 -14.35
N LYS A 79 18.86 9.09 -14.47
CA LYS A 79 19.32 8.58 -15.76
C LYS A 79 18.20 7.94 -16.58
N GLN A 80 17.29 7.20 -15.93
CA GLN A 80 16.13 6.61 -16.61
C GLN A 80 15.28 7.68 -17.27
N GLU A 81 15.05 8.79 -16.60
CA GLU A 81 14.24 9.89 -17.11
C GLU A 81 14.88 10.56 -18.33
N SER A 82 16.20 10.73 -18.31
CA SER A 82 16.94 11.37 -19.42
C SER A 82 17.16 10.44 -20.62
N THR A 83 17.24 9.11 -20.39
CA THR A 83 17.62 8.14 -21.44
C THR A 83 16.47 7.26 -21.91
N GLY A 84 15.37 7.15 -21.13
CA GLY A 84 14.26 6.23 -21.38
C GLY A 84 14.59 4.75 -21.16
N LYS A 85 15.83 4.41 -20.72
CA LYS A 85 16.24 3.03 -20.45
C LYS A 85 15.56 2.46 -19.21
N HIS A 86 15.38 1.16 -19.16
CA HIS A 86 14.83 0.49 -17.96
C HIS A 86 15.80 0.56 -16.77
N LEU A 87 15.25 0.78 -15.56
CA LEU A 87 16.01 0.89 -14.32
C LEU A 87 16.99 -0.26 -14.10
N GLY A 88 16.56 -1.51 -14.37
CA GLY A 88 17.43 -2.69 -14.23
C GLY A 88 18.67 -2.61 -15.12
N ALA A 89 18.51 -2.22 -16.39
CA ALA A 89 19.63 -2.08 -17.32
C ALA A 89 20.62 -0.99 -16.86
N LEU A 90 20.13 0.14 -16.37
CA LEU A 90 20.94 1.23 -15.83
C LEU A 90 21.74 0.83 -14.59
N LEU A 91 21.16 0.00 -13.71
CA LEU A 91 21.85 -0.53 -12.54
C LEU A 91 22.96 -1.52 -12.92
N VAL A 92 22.77 -2.30 -13.98
CA VAL A 92 23.83 -3.17 -14.54
C VAL A 92 24.91 -2.33 -15.24
N GLU A 93 24.56 -1.39 -16.08
CA GLU A 93 25.50 -0.48 -16.76
C GLU A 93 26.37 0.33 -15.76
N SER A 94 25.80 0.69 -14.61
CA SER A 94 26.54 1.39 -13.55
C SER A 94 27.42 0.47 -12.69
N GLY A 95 27.36 -0.85 -12.87
CA GLY A 95 28.06 -1.83 -12.06
C GLY A 95 27.46 -2.01 -10.65
N ALA A 96 26.28 -1.45 -10.37
CA ALA A 96 25.60 -1.62 -9.10
C ALA A 96 25.03 -3.03 -8.91
N LEU A 97 24.72 -3.73 -10.01
CA LEU A 97 24.26 -5.13 -10.06
C LEU A 97 24.92 -5.85 -11.22
N THR A 98 25.04 -7.18 -11.13
CA THR A 98 25.31 -8.03 -12.28
C THR A 98 24.01 -8.39 -13.01
N GLU A 99 24.06 -8.88 -14.24
CA GLU A 99 22.89 -9.38 -14.96
C GLU A 99 22.23 -10.56 -14.23
N GLU A 100 23.05 -11.45 -13.65
CA GLU A 100 22.60 -12.60 -12.87
C GLU A 100 21.87 -12.15 -11.59
N ASP A 101 22.45 -11.18 -10.85
CA ASP A 101 21.79 -10.58 -9.69
C ASP A 101 20.45 -9.95 -10.05
N LEU A 102 20.40 -9.20 -11.15
CA LEU A 102 19.16 -8.57 -11.63
C LEU A 102 18.10 -9.62 -11.94
N ALA A 103 18.44 -10.68 -12.67
CA ALA A 103 17.51 -11.76 -13.03
C ALA A 103 16.95 -12.43 -11.76
N HIS A 104 17.83 -12.81 -10.82
CA HIS A 104 17.43 -13.41 -9.55
C HIS A 104 16.49 -12.49 -8.73
N HIS A 105 16.80 -11.18 -8.67
CA HIS A 105 15.97 -10.24 -7.92
C HIS A 105 14.64 -9.92 -8.58
N LEU A 106 14.57 -9.93 -9.91
CA LEU A 106 13.32 -9.76 -10.64
C LEU A 106 12.39 -10.95 -10.42
N GLU A 107 12.93 -12.18 -10.43
CA GLU A 107 12.16 -13.39 -10.11
C GLU A 107 11.63 -13.36 -8.67
N ALA A 108 12.50 -13.08 -7.70
CA ALA A 108 12.12 -12.98 -6.30
C ALA A 108 11.07 -11.87 -6.05
N LYS A 109 11.19 -10.72 -6.74
CA LYS A 109 10.21 -9.65 -6.70
C LYS A 109 8.85 -10.08 -7.25
N ALA A 110 8.85 -10.72 -8.41
CA ALA A 110 7.63 -11.18 -9.03
C ALA A 110 6.91 -12.21 -8.14
N GLU A 111 7.66 -13.15 -7.54
CA GLU A 111 7.12 -14.11 -6.59
C GLU A 111 6.51 -13.42 -5.37
N GLU A 112 7.18 -12.43 -4.77
CA GLU A 112 6.67 -11.69 -3.62
C GLU A 112 5.40 -10.92 -3.97
N THR A 113 5.37 -10.26 -5.13
CA THR A 113 4.18 -9.56 -5.64
C THR A 113 3.00 -10.51 -5.83
N LEU A 114 3.25 -11.71 -6.38
CA LEU A 114 2.21 -12.74 -6.57
C LEU A 114 1.66 -13.23 -5.24
N ILE A 115 2.55 -13.55 -4.28
CA ILE A 115 2.13 -14.05 -2.97
C ILE A 115 1.34 -12.97 -2.21
N SER A 116 1.68 -11.68 -2.36
CA SER A 116 0.97 -10.59 -1.68
C SER A 116 -0.50 -10.45 -2.10
N VAL A 117 -0.86 -10.96 -3.27
CA VAL A 117 -2.27 -10.96 -3.74
C VAL A 117 -3.17 -11.86 -2.88
N PHE A 118 -2.61 -12.86 -2.19
CA PHE A 118 -3.38 -13.73 -1.29
C PHE A 118 -3.92 -12.97 -0.06
N ASP A 119 -3.38 -11.80 0.23
CA ASP A 119 -3.86 -10.91 1.30
C ASP A 119 -5.06 -10.03 0.83
N TRP A 120 -5.47 -10.14 -0.45
CA TRP A 120 -6.55 -9.37 -1.04
C TRP A 120 -7.86 -10.16 -1.05
N HIS A 121 -8.77 -9.88 -0.11
CA HIS A 121 -10.05 -10.58 0.01
C HIS A 121 -11.23 -9.82 -0.58
N ASP A 122 -11.08 -8.50 -0.73
CA ASP A 122 -12.10 -7.53 -1.15
C ASP A 122 -11.83 -6.92 -2.53
N ALA A 123 -10.90 -7.52 -3.30
CA ALA A 123 -10.55 -7.04 -4.63
C ALA A 123 -11.60 -7.42 -5.68
N SER A 124 -11.82 -6.57 -6.65
CA SER A 124 -12.48 -6.94 -7.91
C SER A 124 -11.48 -7.62 -8.85
N PHE A 125 -11.96 -8.51 -9.70
CA PHE A 125 -11.13 -9.15 -10.71
C PHE A 125 -11.75 -9.05 -12.10
N THR A 126 -10.89 -9.00 -13.12
CA THR A 126 -11.24 -9.11 -14.52
C THR A 126 -10.28 -10.08 -15.21
N TRP A 127 -10.82 -11.07 -15.91
CA TRP A 127 -10.05 -11.97 -16.76
C TRP A 127 -10.10 -11.49 -18.20
N HIS A 128 -8.93 -11.27 -18.79
CA HIS A 128 -8.75 -10.95 -20.21
C HIS A 128 -8.15 -12.14 -20.92
N GLU A 129 -8.91 -12.78 -21.81
CA GLU A 129 -8.46 -13.92 -22.61
C GLU A 129 -7.64 -13.43 -23.81
N GLY A 130 -6.51 -14.08 -24.11
CA GLY A 130 -5.72 -13.78 -25.30
C GLY A 130 -4.22 -13.69 -25.05
N ALA A 131 -3.53 -13.11 -26.02
CA ALA A 131 -2.07 -12.99 -26.03
C ALA A 131 -1.55 -12.15 -24.86
N LEU A 132 -0.37 -12.53 -24.35
CA LEU A 132 0.34 -11.76 -23.35
C LEU A 132 0.88 -10.49 -24.00
N PRO A 133 0.88 -9.34 -23.29
CA PRO A 133 1.49 -8.13 -23.79
C PRO A 133 2.98 -8.35 -24.12
N GLU A 134 3.45 -7.80 -25.24
CA GLU A 134 4.87 -7.82 -25.59
C GLU A 134 5.69 -6.98 -24.60
N GLY A 135 6.92 -7.42 -24.28
CA GLY A 135 7.86 -6.62 -23.48
C GLY A 135 8.04 -7.02 -22.02
N TYR A 136 7.47 -8.14 -21.56
CA TYR A 136 7.78 -8.66 -20.24
C TYR A 136 9.16 -9.34 -20.22
N VAL A 137 10.07 -8.77 -19.43
CA VAL A 137 11.51 -9.02 -19.45
C VAL A 137 11.92 -10.40 -18.91
N LEU A 138 11.08 -11.07 -18.11
CA LEU A 138 11.39 -12.39 -17.56
C LEU A 138 10.16 -13.31 -17.56
N PRO A 139 10.21 -14.40 -18.35
CA PRO A 139 9.17 -15.41 -18.28
C PRO A 139 9.31 -16.20 -16.98
N LEU A 140 8.42 -15.93 -16.03
CA LEU A 140 8.21 -16.83 -14.91
C LEU A 140 7.59 -18.13 -15.43
N ASN A 141 7.89 -19.24 -14.78
CA ASN A 141 7.27 -20.53 -15.08
C ASN A 141 6.78 -21.19 -13.80
N LEU A 142 6.04 -20.41 -12.99
CA LEU A 142 5.54 -20.88 -11.70
C LEU A 142 4.27 -21.72 -11.87
N ARG A 143 4.23 -22.86 -11.20
CA ARG A 143 3.03 -23.68 -11.12
C ARG A 143 2.05 -23.08 -10.11
N VAL A 144 0.76 -23.10 -10.47
CA VAL A 144 -0.29 -22.56 -9.62
C VAL A 144 -0.34 -23.30 -8.27
N GLU A 145 -0.12 -24.62 -8.25
CA GLU A 145 -0.13 -25.43 -7.03
C GLU A 145 0.92 -24.98 -6.02
N GLU A 146 2.13 -24.65 -6.50
CA GLU A 146 3.21 -24.12 -5.66
C GLU A 146 2.86 -22.74 -5.09
N LEU A 147 2.26 -21.90 -5.94
CA LEU A 147 1.80 -20.57 -5.54
C LEU A 147 0.70 -20.65 -4.47
N LEU A 148 -0.28 -21.55 -4.67
CA LEU A 148 -1.35 -21.79 -3.70
C LEU A 148 -0.82 -22.23 -2.33
N LEU A 149 0.14 -23.18 -2.32
CA LEU A 149 0.72 -23.66 -1.07
C LEU A 149 1.50 -22.55 -0.34
N ARG A 150 2.26 -21.73 -1.07
CA ARG A 150 3.00 -20.60 -0.49
C ARG A 150 2.06 -19.50 -0.01
N GLY A 151 1.01 -19.19 -0.80
CA GLY A 151 -0.02 -18.22 -0.43
C GLY A 151 -0.78 -18.61 0.83
N ALA A 152 -1.19 -19.87 0.96
CA ALA A 152 -1.86 -20.38 2.16
C ALA A 152 -0.97 -20.26 3.41
N ARG A 153 0.30 -20.64 3.31
CA ARG A 153 1.27 -20.48 4.43
C ARG A 153 1.42 -19.00 4.83
N ARG A 154 1.54 -18.12 3.84
CA ARG A 154 1.65 -16.68 4.11
C ARG A 154 0.40 -16.14 4.80
N HIS A 155 -0.79 -16.55 4.35
CA HIS A 155 -2.05 -16.14 4.95
C HIS A 155 -2.17 -16.57 6.42
N ASP A 156 -1.78 -17.82 6.75
CA ASP A 156 -1.79 -18.29 8.13
C ASP A 156 -0.75 -17.57 9.00
N GLU A 157 0.39 -17.22 8.43
CA GLU A 157 1.41 -16.43 9.12
C GLU A 157 0.95 -14.99 9.33
N ALA A 158 0.34 -14.36 8.31
CA ALA A 158 -0.20 -13.01 8.39
C ALA A 158 -1.27 -12.89 9.50
N LYS A 159 -2.19 -13.85 9.59
CA LYS A 159 -3.19 -13.88 10.67
C LYS A 159 -2.58 -13.89 12.08
N ARG A 160 -1.48 -14.64 12.27
CA ARG A 160 -0.78 -14.68 13.57
C ARG A 160 -0.08 -13.36 13.88
N ILE A 161 0.48 -12.72 12.87
CA ILE A 161 1.15 -11.43 12.98
C ILE A 161 0.11 -10.34 13.31
N ASP A 162 -1.01 -10.31 12.59
CA ASP A 162 -2.06 -9.31 12.78
C ASP A 162 -2.81 -9.48 14.10
N ALA A 163 -2.85 -10.68 14.66
CA ALA A 163 -3.36 -10.90 16.01
C ALA A 163 -2.54 -10.15 17.08
N VAL A 164 -1.26 -9.89 16.83
CA VAL A 164 -0.38 -9.13 17.73
C VAL A 164 -0.32 -7.66 17.31
N PHE A 165 -0.14 -7.39 16.01
CA PHE A 165 0.03 -6.03 15.44
C PHE A 165 -1.23 -5.58 14.71
N HIS A 166 -2.39 -5.69 15.40
CA HIS A 166 -3.71 -5.31 14.87
C HIS A 166 -3.90 -3.80 14.75
N ASP A 167 -3.15 -3.00 15.51
CA ASP A 167 -3.24 -1.55 15.52
C ASP A 167 -1.92 -0.93 14.98
N PRO A 168 -1.99 -0.09 13.95
CA PRO A 168 -0.81 0.58 13.41
C PRO A 168 -0.13 1.55 14.39
N GLY A 169 -0.84 1.98 15.45
CA GLY A 169 -0.35 2.85 16.50
C GLY A 169 0.44 2.15 17.62
N ILE A 170 0.63 0.83 17.54
CA ILE A 170 1.45 0.09 18.50
C ILE A 170 2.88 0.63 18.49
N VAL A 171 3.38 1.01 19.66
CA VAL A 171 4.77 1.46 19.88
C VAL A 171 5.57 0.32 20.47
N LEU A 172 6.73 0.03 19.85
CA LEU A 172 7.63 -1.03 20.27
C LEU A 172 8.89 -0.48 20.92
N ALA A 173 9.34 -1.14 22.00
CA ALA A 173 10.65 -0.89 22.61
C ALA A 173 11.55 -2.13 22.53
N ARG A 174 12.86 -1.88 22.50
CA ARG A 174 13.87 -2.92 22.63
C ARG A 174 14.02 -3.33 24.08
N THR A 175 14.05 -4.63 24.34
CA THR A 175 14.38 -5.18 25.65
C THR A 175 15.91 -5.25 25.84
N GLY A 176 16.35 -5.77 27.00
CA GLY A 176 17.78 -6.04 27.23
C GLY A 176 18.37 -7.16 26.35
N LYS A 177 17.53 -8.00 25.70
CA LYS A 177 17.98 -9.05 24.78
C LYS A 177 18.34 -8.46 23.42
N ARG A 178 19.50 -8.85 22.89
CA ARG A 178 19.94 -8.44 21.54
C ARG A 178 19.77 -9.57 20.54
N PRO A 179 19.38 -9.27 19.30
CA PRO A 179 19.40 -10.24 18.22
C PRO A 179 20.82 -10.80 17.98
N PRO A 180 20.95 -12.04 17.48
CA PRO A 180 22.22 -12.59 17.05
C PRO A 180 22.89 -11.69 16.00
N ALA A 181 24.23 -11.64 16.00
CA ALA A 181 25.00 -10.81 15.06
C ALA A 181 24.67 -11.11 13.58
N GLU A 182 24.27 -12.34 13.27
CA GLU A 182 23.84 -12.76 11.92
C GLU A 182 22.65 -11.96 11.40
N VAL A 183 21.71 -11.59 12.27
CA VAL A 183 20.54 -10.77 11.91
C VAL A 183 20.98 -9.41 11.35
N PHE A 184 22.06 -8.85 11.90
CA PHE A 184 22.60 -7.56 11.47
C PHE A 184 23.42 -7.60 10.18
N LYS A 185 23.69 -8.78 9.62
CA LYS A 185 24.23 -8.93 8.26
C LYS A 185 23.19 -8.50 7.22
N ASN A 186 21.92 -8.70 7.52
CA ASN A 186 20.84 -8.20 6.70
C ASN A 186 20.59 -6.70 7.00
N ARG A 187 20.83 -5.84 5.99
CA ARG A 187 20.70 -4.39 6.13
C ARG A 187 19.26 -3.96 6.47
N MET A 188 18.26 -4.61 5.88
CA MET A 188 16.85 -4.34 6.19
C MET A 188 16.54 -4.68 7.65
N ALA A 189 16.91 -5.89 8.11
CA ALA A 189 16.69 -6.32 9.47
C ALA A 189 17.37 -5.38 10.49
N ARG A 190 18.60 -4.94 10.18
CA ARG A 190 19.31 -3.93 10.98
C ARG A 190 18.53 -2.62 11.04
N GLY A 191 18.12 -2.07 9.87
CA GLY A 191 17.38 -0.81 9.80
C GLY A 191 16.05 -0.87 10.55
N ILE A 192 15.31 -1.98 10.45
CA ILE A 192 14.08 -2.20 11.21
C ILE A 192 14.39 -2.22 12.71
N TYR A 193 15.40 -2.98 13.15
CA TYR A 193 15.75 -3.07 14.57
C TYR A 193 16.21 -1.72 15.13
N GLU A 194 16.99 -0.96 14.37
CA GLU A 194 17.46 0.38 14.75
C GLU A 194 16.30 1.40 14.84
N SER A 195 15.25 1.21 14.03
CA SER A 195 14.07 2.08 14.06
C SER A 195 13.17 1.85 15.28
N ILE A 196 13.32 0.73 16.00
CA ILE A 196 12.60 0.45 17.25
C ILE A 196 13.27 1.22 18.38
N ASN A 197 12.73 2.36 18.73
CA ASN A 197 13.35 3.30 19.69
C ASN A 197 12.47 3.62 20.91
N GLY A 198 11.32 2.99 21.07
CA GLY A 198 10.35 3.27 22.15
C GLY A 198 9.44 4.48 21.87
N THR A 199 9.58 5.10 20.68
CA THR A 199 8.76 6.28 20.32
C THR A 199 8.05 6.11 18.98
N ARG A 200 8.57 5.28 18.06
CA ARG A 200 7.97 5.05 16.75
C ARG A 200 6.87 4.00 16.83
N THR A 201 5.79 4.28 16.14
CA THR A 201 4.70 3.33 15.92
C THR A 201 5.09 2.27 14.86
N VAL A 202 4.37 1.15 14.84
CA VAL A 202 4.53 0.14 13.78
C VAL A 202 4.32 0.74 12.39
N ALA A 203 3.35 1.66 12.22
CA ALA A 203 3.13 2.37 10.96
C ALA A 203 4.35 3.19 10.52
N GLU A 204 4.97 3.92 11.44
CA GLU A 204 6.20 4.68 11.15
C GLU A 204 7.38 3.77 10.83
N ILE A 205 7.53 2.64 11.54
CA ILE A 205 8.57 1.65 11.25
C ILE A 205 8.39 1.08 9.83
N LEU A 206 7.16 0.75 9.43
CA LEU A 206 6.82 0.26 8.10
C LEU A 206 7.26 1.23 6.99
N LEU A 207 6.99 2.53 7.16
CA LEU A 207 7.40 3.55 6.19
C LEU A 207 8.93 3.69 6.09
N HIS A 208 9.64 3.62 7.22
CA HIS A 208 11.11 3.75 7.24
C HIS A 208 11.86 2.51 6.74
N ALA A 209 11.25 1.35 6.85
CA ALA A 209 11.90 0.06 6.54
C ALA A 209 12.09 -0.20 5.04
N HIS A 210 11.43 0.56 4.15
CA HIS A 210 11.43 0.35 2.70
C HIS A 210 11.13 -1.11 2.27
N GLY A 211 10.48 -1.89 3.13
CA GLY A 211 10.11 -3.28 2.87
C GLY A 211 8.61 -3.45 2.62
N SER A 212 8.19 -4.62 2.13
CA SER A 212 6.78 -4.94 2.13
C SER A 212 6.26 -5.03 3.58
N GLU A 213 5.03 -4.58 3.81
CA GLU A 213 4.40 -4.56 5.14
C GLU A 213 4.52 -5.91 5.84
N PHE A 214 4.24 -6.99 5.10
CA PHE A 214 4.34 -8.34 5.62
C PHE A 214 5.74 -8.70 6.12
N LEU A 215 6.79 -8.43 5.34
CA LEU A 215 8.17 -8.78 5.73
C LEU A 215 8.62 -8.00 6.96
N VAL A 216 8.26 -6.73 7.04
CA VAL A 216 8.58 -5.90 8.21
C VAL A 216 7.84 -6.38 9.44
N LYS A 217 6.51 -6.54 9.36
CA LYS A 217 5.69 -7.06 10.46
C LYS A 217 6.14 -8.45 10.89
N ARG A 218 6.47 -9.33 9.95
CA ARG A 218 7.01 -10.66 10.24
C ARG A 218 8.30 -10.58 11.05
N PHE A 219 9.23 -9.72 10.66
CA PHE A 219 10.48 -9.54 11.41
C PHE A 219 10.22 -8.96 12.81
N LEU A 220 9.34 -7.97 12.94
CA LEU A 220 8.91 -7.44 14.24
C LEU A 220 8.27 -8.53 15.12
N PHE A 221 7.46 -9.40 14.53
CA PHE A 221 6.83 -10.52 15.21
C PHE A 221 7.84 -11.56 15.73
N GLU A 222 8.87 -11.87 14.94
CA GLU A 222 9.96 -12.75 15.39
C GLU A 222 10.73 -12.14 16.56
N LEU A 223 11.01 -10.82 16.51
CA LEU A 223 11.64 -10.11 17.62
C LEU A 223 10.76 -10.13 18.88
N PHE A 224 9.46 -9.91 18.72
CA PHE A 224 8.49 -9.95 19.81
C PHE A 224 8.40 -11.35 20.43
N ARG A 225 8.23 -12.39 19.62
CA ARG A 225 8.18 -13.78 20.10
C ARG A 225 9.46 -14.21 20.83
N SER A 226 10.60 -13.71 20.41
CA SER A 226 11.90 -13.99 21.03
C SER A 226 12.16 -13.16 22.28
N GLY A 227 11.23 -12.25 22.63
CA GLY A 227 11.35 -11.35 23.78
C GLY A 227 12.48 -10.32 23.61
N MET A 228 12.83 -9.95 22.39
CA MET A 228 13.83 -8.91 22.08
C MET A 228 13.20 -7.53 21.96
N VAL A 229 11.89 -7.48 21.73
CA VAL A 229 11.07 -6.27 21.75
C VAL A 229 9.78 -6.53 22.54
N GLU A 230 9.23 -5.46 23.08
CA GLU A 230 7.98 -5.45 23.83
C GLU A 230 7.06 -4.31 23.35
N ILE A 231 5.76 -4.47 23.56
CA ILE A 231 4.78 -3.43 23.27
C ILE A 231 4.72 -2.49 24.48
N LEU A 232 5.02 -1.20 24.28
CA LEU A 232 4.94 -0.20 25.34
C LEU A 232 3.54 0.37 25.51
N GLU A 233 2.97 0.82 24.40
CA GLU A 233 1.70 1.53 24.36
C GLU A 233 1.06 1.41 22.98
N VAL A 234 -0.22 1.77 22.87
CA VAL A 234 -0.91 1.97 21.60
C VAL A 234 -1.26 3.45 21.51
N ARG A 235 -0.69 4.16 20.56
CA ARG A 235 -0.98 5.55 20.27
C ARG A 235 -2.13 5.65 19.28
N ALA A 236 -3.05 6.59 19.50
CA ALA A 236 -3.98 6.96 18.45
C ALA A 236 -3.17 7.50 17.26
N VAL A 237 -3.14 6.74 16.18
CA VAL A 237 -2.59 7.23 14.90
C VAL A 237 -3.62 8.21 14.36
N ALA A 238 -3.20 9.45 14.08
CA ALA A 238 -4.04 10.36 13.34
C ALA A 238 -4.35 9.71 11.99
N GLU A 239 -5.59 9.30 11.80
CA GLU A 239 -6.03 8.81 10.50
C GLU A 239 -5.78 9.93 9.48
N PRO A 240 -5.34 9.62 8.26
CA PRO A 240 -5.31 10.61 7.20
C PRO A 240 -6.73 11.18 7.10
N GLU A 241 -6.87 12.48 7.34
CA GLU A 241 -8.14 13.19 7.33
C GLU A 241 -8.93 12.82 6.08
N GLY A 242 -10.07 12.18 6.25
CA GLY A 242 -10.92 11.64 5.18
C GLY A 242 -11.85 10.54 5.62
N THR A 243 -11.80 10.10 6.89
CA THR A 243 -12.84 9.25 7.44
C THR A 243 -13.93 10.17 8.00
N PRO A 244 -15.16 10.17 7.47
CA PRO A 244 -16.25 10.87 8.12
C PRO A 244 -16.46 10.21 9.48
N GLN A 245 -16.25 10.96 10.54
CA GLN A 245 -16.69 10.60 11.86
C GLN A 245 -18.15 10.19 11.75
N ALA A 246 -18.46 8.93 12.03
CA ALA A 246 -19.84 8.48 12.14
C ALA A 246 -20.51 9.42 13.13
N LEU A 247 -21.54 10.14 12.65
CA LEU A 247 -22.43 10.93 13.49
C LEU A 247 -22.83 10.06 14.68
N ALA A 248 -22.38 10.45 15.87
CA ALA A 248 -22.74 9.82 17.11
C ALA A 248 -24.27 9.73 17.17
N ALA A 249 -24.79 8.52 17.09
CA ALA A 249 -26.19 8.27 17.39
C ALA A 249 -26.39 8.55 18.88
N GLU A 250 -27.26 9.48 19.18
CA GLU A 250 -27.73 9.72 20.56
C GLU A 250 -28.25 8.41 21.17
N PRO A 251 -28.00 8.14 22.44
CA PRO A 251 -28.47 6.92 23.08
C PRO A 251 -30.01 6.99 23.24
N ALA A 252 -30.69 6.06 22.60
CA ALA A 252 -32.12 5.83 22.81
C ALA A 252 -32.36 5.34 24.26
N PRO A 253 -33.48 5.75 24.89
CA PRO A 253 -33.74 5.44 26.30
C PRO A 253 -34.00 3.95 26.53
N ALA A 254 -33.46 3.46 27.62
CA ALA A 254 -33.59 2.08 28.11
C ALA A 254 -35.05 1.69 28.30
N MET A 255 -35.48 0.60 27.68
CA MET A 255 -36.73 -0.10 27.99
C MET A 255 -36.43 -1.49 28.57
N ALA A 256 -37.23 -1.82 29.55
CA ALA A 256 -37.10 -2.84 30.59
C ALA A 256 -36.89 -4.28 30.08
N VAL A 257 -36.13 -5.02 30.91
CA VAL A 257 -35.91 -6.46 30.88
C VAL A 257 -37.21 -7.23 31.14
N VAL A 258 -37.57 -8.18 30.24
CA VAL A 258 -38.51 -9.25 30.48
C VAL A 258 -37.80 -10.60 30.30
N ALA A 259 -37.92 -11.49 31.29
CA ALA A 259 -37.26 -12.76 31.41
C ALA A 259 -37.74 -13.84 30.40
N PRO A 260 -36.99 -14.92 30.17
CA PRO A 260 -37.15 -15.79 29.00
C PRO A 260 -38.11 -16.95 29.24
N ALA A 261 -38.83 -17.34 28.18
CA ALA A 261 -39.59 -18.60 28.10
C ALA A 261 -38.77 -19.67 27.32
N PRO A 262 -39.01 -20.98 27.54
CA PRO A 262 -38.09 -22.06 27.20
C PRO A 262 -38.14 -22.49 25.72
N ALA A 263 -37.01 -23.00 25.28
CA ALA A 263 -36.71 -23.40 23.90
C ALA A 263 -37.48 -24.68 23.42
N PRO A 264 -37.86 -24.75 22.15
CA PRO A 264 -38.13 -26.02 21.44
C PRO A 264 -36.92 -26.53 20.67
N ARG A 265 -36.84 -27.84 20.56
CA ARG A 265 -35.76 -28.65 19.96
C ARG A 265 -35.67 -28.56 18.41
N PRO A 266 -34.60 -29.06 17.80
CA PRO A 266 -34.11 -28.56 16.51
C PRO A 266 -34.84 -29.14 15.31
N ALA A 267 -35.11 -28.28 14.33
CA ALA A 267 -35.48 -28.64 12.99
C ALA A 267 -34.26 -28.54 12.05
N VAL A 268 -34.22 -29.47 11.11
CA VAL A 268 -33.24 -29.75 10.10
C VAL A 268 -32.73 -28.47 9.38
N ALA A 269 -31.43 -28.41 9.17
CA ALA A 269 -30.72 -27.33 8.51
C ALA A 269 -31.27 -27.04 7.10
N ALA A 270 -31.85 -25.85 6.96
CA ALA A 270 -32.03 -25.20 5.68
C ALA A 270 -30.72 -24.52 5.26
N ALA A 271 -30.37 -24.58 3.98
CA ALA A 271 -29.22 -23.92 3.39
C ALA A 271 -29.17 -22.44 3.77
N PRO A 272 -27.96 -21.85 3.97
CA PRO A 272 -27.87 -20.45 4.34
C PRO A 272 -28.46 -19.57 3.24
N ALA A 273 -29.44 -18.76 3.63
CA ALA A 273 -29.97 -17.71 2.79
C ALA A 273 -28.82 -16.78 2.32
N PRO A 274 -28.86 -16.25 1.11
CA PRO A 274 -27.85 -15.32 0.63
C PRO A 274 -27.78 -14.14 1.60
N ARG A 275 -26.56 -13.87 2.12
CA ARG A 275 -26.27 -12.70 2.96
C ARG A 275 -26.78 -11.47 2.23
N ALA A 276 -27.66 -10.73 2.87
CA ALA A 276 -28.11 -9.42 2.41
C ALA A 276 -26.89 -8.56 2.11
N LEU A 277 -26.81 -8.08 0.88
CA LEU A 277 -25.85 -7.08 0.43
C LEU A 277 -25.91 -5.89 1.38
N SER A 278 -24.76 -5.41 1.84
CA SER A 278 -24.68 -4.16 2.61
C SER A 278 -25.47 -3.06 1.89
N PRO A 279 -26.18 -2.19 2.61
CA PRO A 279 -26.95 -1.15 1.96
C PRO A 279 -26.00 -0.28 1.13
N ARG A 280 -26.14 -0.34 -0.20
CA ARG A 280 -25.52 0.64 -1.11
C ARG A 280 -26.03 2.01 -0.70
N ASP A 281 -25.15 3.00 -0.66
CA ASP A 281 -25.59 4.35 -0.41
C ASP A 281 -26.69 4.76 -1.42
N ASP A 282 -27.70 5.49 -0.92
CA ASP A 282 -28.79 5.98 -1.73
C ASP A 282 -28.20 6.69 -2.97
N PRO A 283 -28.59 6.31 -4.22
CA PRO A 283 -28.10 6.93 -5.44
C PRO A 283 -28.17 8.47 -5.43
N ARG A 284 -29.12 9.04 -4.68
CA ARG A 284 -29.24 10.48 -4.49
C ARG A 284 -28.08 11.08 -3.69
N LYS A 285 -27.56 10.35 -2.69
CA LYS A 285 -26.39 10.80 -1.91
C LYS A 285 -25.13 10.73 -2.75
N VAL A 286 -24.96 9.68 -3.54
CA VAL A 286 -23.86 9.54 -4.50
C VAL A 286 -23.86 10.71 -5.48
N GLN A 287 -25.01 10.99 -6.11
CA GLN A 287 -25.16 12.09 -7.07
C GLN A 287 -24.89 13.46 -6.42
N ALA A 288 -25.43 13.70 -5.22
CA ALA A 288 -25.17 14.94 -4.47
C ALA A 288 -23.68 15.13 -4.14
N GLY A 289 -22.98 14.02 -3.79
CA GLY A 289 -21.54 14.02 -3.57
C GLY A 289 -20.76 14.38 -4.83
N LEU A 290 -21.14 13.81 -5.98
CA LEU A 290 -20.50 14.10 -7.27
C LEU A 290 -20.71 15.57 -7.69
N ASP A 291 -21.92 16.11 -7.52
CA ASP A 291 -22.22 17.49 -7.85
C ASP A 291 -21.48 18.48 -6.93
N ALA A 292 -21.31 18.12 -5.66
CA ALA A 292 -20.50 18.89 -4.73
C ALA A 292 -19.01 18.84 -5.10
N ALA A 293 -18.47 17.67 -5.47
CA ALA A 293 -17.09 17.53 -5.92
C ALA A 293 -16.80 18.36 -7.19
N ARG A 294 -17.71 18.36 -8.16
CA ARG A 294 -17.59 19.22 -9.36
C ARG A 294 -17.52 20.70 -9.02
N ARG A 295 -18.41 21.18 -8.13
CA ARG A 295 -18.36 22.58 -7.68
C ARG A 295 -17.05 22.95 -6.99
N LEU A 296 -16.46 22.03 -6.22
CA LEU A 296 -15.15 22.24 -5.60
C LEU A 296 -14.04 22.28 -6.66
N GLN A 297 -14.09 21.41 -7.68
CA GLN A 297 -13.14 21.44 -8.80
C GLN A 297 -13.23 22.76 -9.59
N GLU A 298 -14.43 23.26 -9.89
CA GLU A 298 -14.66 24.55 -10.55
C GLU A 298 -14.10 25.74 -9.76
N ARG A 299 -14.12 25.66 -8.42
CA ARG A 299 -13.49 26.66 -7.53
C ARG A 299 -11.98 26.49 -7.41
N GLY A 300 -11.44 25.39 -7.96
CA GLY A 300 -10.02 25.07 -7.83
C GLY A 300 -9.63 24.46 -6.48
N GLU A 301 -10.60 24.08 -5.65
CA GLU A 301 -10.42 23.43 -4.36
C GLU A 301 -10.25 21.91 -4.55
N LEU A 302 -9.13 21.52 -5.25
CA LEU A 302 -8.93 20.14 -5.71
C LEU A 302 -8.72 19.15 -4.57
N ASP A 303 -8.13 19.55 -3.42
CA ASP A 303 -7.98 18.69 -2.25
C ASP A 303 -9.33 18.26 -1.67
N ALA A 304 -10.21 19.24 -1.43
CA ALA A 304 -11.55 18.99 -0.90
C ALA A 304 -12.40 18.16 -1.88
N ALA A 305 -12.26 18.43 -3.19
CA ALA A 305 -12.91 17.63 -4.22
C ALA A 305 -12.45 16.16 -4.19
N LEU A 306 -11.14 15.92 -4.06
CA LEU A 306 -10.56 14.58 -3.94
C LEU A 306 -11.04 13.86 -2.69
N ASP A 307 -11.10 14.55 -1.54
CA ASP A 307 -11.57 13.95 -0.29
C ASP A 307 -13.02 13.48 -0.42
N LEU A 308 -13.86 14.31 -1.03
CA LEU A 308 -15.26 13.98 -1.26
C LEU A 308 -15.44 12.82 -2.25
N LEU A 309 -14.70 12.83 -3.38
CA LEU A 309 -14.72 11.74 -4.36
C LEU A 309 -14.22 10.43 -3.75
N ASN A 310 -13.15 10.47 -2.94
CA ASN A 310 -12.66 9.30 -2.22
C ASN A 310 -13.67 8.78 -1.20
N ALA A 311 -14.42 9.65 -0.52
CA ALA A 311 -15.47 9.25 0.41
C ALA A 311 -16.62 8.54 -0.31
N VAL A 312 -17.07 9.09 -1.45
CA VAL A 312 -18.12 8.49 -2.29
C VAL A 312 -17.66 7.14 -2.86
N HIS A 313 -16.41 7.04 -3.34
CA HIS A 313 -15.86 5.78 -3.86
C HIS A 313 -15.72 4.72 -2.77
N ARG A 314 -15.30 5.06 -1.55
CA ARG A 314 -15.23 4.10 -0.43
C ARG A 314 -16.60 3.51 -0.08
N ALA A 315 -17.66 4.28 -0.19
CA ALA A 315 -19.03 3.81 0.01
C ALA A 315 -19.52 2.91 -1.14
N ASN A 316 -18.92 3.06 -2.34
CA ASN A 316 -19.29 2.33 -3.56
C ASN A 316 -18.03 1.81 -4.31
N PRO A 317 -17.25 0.90 -3.72
CA PRO A 317 -15.93 0.50 -4.24
C PRO A 317 -15.98 -0.27 -5.58
N GLU A 318 -17.14 -0.84 -5.92
CA GLU A 318 -17.36 -1.61 -7.15
C GLU A 318 -17.76 -0.74 -8.35
N ASP A 319 -17.94 0.58 -8.16
CA ASP A 319 -18.33 1.48 -9.23
C ASP A 319 -17.11 1.99 -10.01
N ASP A 320 -16.88 1.39 -11.17
CA ASP A 320 -15.78 1.75 -12.07
C ASP A 320 -15.86 3.19 -12.59
N ALA A 321 -17.05 3.78 -12.68
CA ALA A 321 -17.20 5.17 -13.11
C ALA A 321 -16.71 6.12 -12.02
N LEU A 322 -17.05 5.86 -10.75
CA LEU A 322 -16.52 6.60 -9.60
C LEU A 322 -15.01 6.49 -9.48
N ARG A 323 -14.48 5.29 -9.69
CA ARG A 323 -13.04 5.06 -9.69
C ARG A 323 -12.31 5.90 -10.74
N ARG A 324 -12.85 5.96 -11.97
CA ARG A 324 -12.29 6.82 -13.04
C ARG A 324 -12.31 8.28 -12.65
N LEU A 325 -13.41 8.76 -12.08
CA LEU A 325 -13.52 10.14 -11.63
C LEU A 325 -12.50 10.50 -10.54
N VAL A 326 -12.23 9.57 -9.61
CA VAL A 326 -11.16 9.76 -8.61
C VAL A 326 -9.80 9.86 -9.29
N LEU A 327 -9.48 8.96 -10.22
CA LEU A 327 -8.20 8.96 -10.93
C LEU A 327 -8.02 10.24 -11.75
N ASP A 328 -9.04 10.70 -12.46
CA ASP A 328 -9.00 11.94 -13.24
C ASP A 328 -8.77 13.16 -12.33
N ALA A 329 -9.43 13.19 -11.16
CA ALA A 329 -9.23 14.24 -10.17
C ALA A 329 -7.83 14.19 -9.54
N GLU A 330 -7.26 13.01 -9.33
CA GLU A 330 -5.89 12.83 -8.86
C GLU A 330 -4.87 13.37 -9.88
N VAL A 331 -5.05 13.08 -11.17
CA VAL A 331 -4.21 13.63 -12.23
C VAL A 331 -4.29 15.15 -12.27
N ALA A 332 -5.49 15.70 -12.21
CA ALA A 332 -5.69 17.16 -12.19
C ALA A 332 -5.05 17.83 -10.97
N PHE A 333 -5.14 17.18 -9.80
CA PHE A 333 -4.47 17.66 -8.58
C PHE A 333 -2.95 17.61 -8.73
N ALA A 334 -2.39 16.49 -9.20
CA ALA A 334 -0.94 16.32 -9.37
C ALA A 334 -0.38 17.37 -10.32
N ASP A 335 -1.02 17.61 -11.45
CA ASP A 335 -0.63 18.64 -12.41
C ASP A 335 -0.59 20.05 -11.78
N LYS A 336 -1.59 20.38 -10.99
CA LYS A 336 -1.66 21.67 -10.29
C LYS A 336 -0.61 21.74 -9.18
N ALA A 337 -0.40 20.64 -8.44
CA ALA A 337 0.56 20.58 -7.35
C ALA A 337 1.98 20.79 -7.87
N TRP A 338 2.37 20.11 -8.95
CA TRP A 338 3.67 20.28 -9.59
C TRP A 338 3.93 21.69 -10.13
N LYS A 339 2.90 22.38 -10.59
CA LYS A 339 3.03 23.73 -11.16
C LYS A 339 3.05 24.83 -10.10
N HIS A 340 2.25 24.68 -9.03
CA HIS A 340 1.97 25.81 -8.14
C HIS A 340 2.26 25.54 -6.65
N TYR A 341 2.04 24.31 -6.18
CA TYR A 341 2.13 24.04 -4.75
C TYR A 341 3.51 23.52 -4.33
N VAL A 342 4.00 22.52 -5.08
CA VAL A 342 5.22 21.79 -4.74
C VAL A 342 6.03 21.53 -6.02
N PRO A 343 6.65 22.57 -6.63
CA PRO A 343 7.37 22.42 -7.89
C PRO A 343 8.52 21.40 -7.80
N ALA A 344 8.65 20.57 -8.82
CA ALA A 344 9.52 19.39 -8.86
C ALA A 344 11.00 19.67 -8.52
N GLY A 345 11.57 20.76 -9.06
CA GLY A 345 12.97 21.12 -8.88
C GLY A 345 13.26 21.94 -7.61
N LYS A 346 12.26 22.23 -6.79
CA LYS A 346 12.50 22.93 -5.53
C LYS A 346 13.00 21.97 -4.47
N VAL A 347 13.87 22.47 -3.58
CA VAL A 347 14.43 21.72 -2.45
C VAL A 347 13.65 22.09 -1.19
N PRO A 348 12.94 21.15 -0.55
CA PRO A 348 12.27 21.40 0.70
C PRO A 348 13.30 21.47 1.83
N VAL A 349 13.11 22.43 2.74
CA VAL A 349 13.95 22.66 3.93
C VAL A 349 13.05 22.77 5.13
N LEU A 350 13.44 22.17 6.25
CA LEU A 350 12.72 22.30 7.51
C LEU A 350 12.81 23.73 8.02
N THR A 351 11.69 24.30 8.45
CA THR A 351 11.64 25.64 9.08
C THR A 351 12.09 25.61 10.52
N ARG A 352 11.99 24.45 11.17
CA ARG A 352 12.35 24.19 12.56
C ARG A 352 13.03 22.81 12.68
N PRO A 353 13.93 22.60 13.67
CA PRO A 353 14.51 21.28 13.93
C PRO A 353 13.42 20.24 14.22
N VAL A 354 13.64 18.99 13.77
CA VAL A 354 12.67 17.87 13.95
C VAL A 354 12.33 17.67 15.43
N ASP A 355 13.30 17.83 16.33
CA ASP A 355 13.11 17.67 17.77
C ASP A 355 12.11 18.69 18.37
N SER A 356 11.90 19.82 17.72
CA SER A 356 10.92 20.84 18.15
C SER A 356 9.48 20.50 17.70
N LEU A 357 9.30 19.48 16.89
CA LEU A 357 8.00 19.03 16.36
C LEU A 357 7.31 17.99 17.25
N THR A 358 7.91 17.58 18.36
CA THR A 358 7.41 16.54 19.28
C THR A 358 6.04 16.84 19.90
N GLY A 359 5.58 18.08 19.85
CA GLY A 359 4.25 18.53 20.32
C GLY A 359 3.18 18.58 19.22
N GLU A 360 3.53 18.35 17.96
CA GLU A 360 2.58 18.42 16.85
C GLU A 360 1.99 17.05 16.54
N THR A 361 0.68 17.01 16.31
CA THR A 361 0.01 15.80 15.82
C THR A 361 0.33 15.62 14.34
N LEU A 362 1.31 14.75 14.05
CA LEU A 362 1.75 14.40 12.71
C LEU A 362 1.28 12.99 12.35
N SER A 363 0.79 12.81 11.12
CA SER A 363 0.52 11.47 10.59
C SER A 363 1.84 10.73 10.30
N PRO A 364 1.83 9.39 10.26
CA PRO A 364 3.03 8.61 9.89
C PRO A 364 3.66 9.05 8.57
N LEU A 365 2.84 9.44 7.60
CA LEU A 365 3.27 9.92 6.30
C LEU A 365 3.96 11.29 6.37
N GLU A 366 3.43 12.20 7.19
CA GLU A 366 4.06 13.50 7.45
C GLU A 366 5.42 13.31 8.12
N VAL A 367 5.52 12.45 9.14
CA VAL A 367 6.78 12.11 9.81
C VAL A 367 7.78 11.51 8.82
N PHE A 368 7.35 10.58 7.99
CA PHE A 368 8.21 9.97 6.98
C PHE A 368 8.76 11.02 6.01
N LEU A 369 7.92 11.87 5.43
CA LEU A 369 8.37 12.89 4.47
C LEU A 369 9.28 13.93 5.14
N LEU A 370 8.95 14.39 6.34
CA LEU A 370 9.83 15.30 7.10
C LEU A 370 11.20 14.68 7.36
N SER A 371 11.30 13.37 7.62
CA SER A 371 12.59 12.68 7.80
C SER A 371 13.46 12.62 6.53
N ARG A 372 12.90 12.92 5.36
CA ARG A 372 13.61 12.99 4.05
C ARG A 372 13.97 14.43 3.66
N VAL A 373 13.44 15.40 4.38
CA VAL A 373 13.70 16.81 4.14
C VAL A 373 15.01 17.21 4.85
N ASP A 374 16.13 17.02 4.18
CA ASP A 374 17.48 17.35 4.67
C ASP A 374 18.08 18.60 4.00
N GLY A 375 17.32 19.21 3.09
CA GLY A 375 17.77 20.39 2.35
C GLY A 375 18.71 20.10 1.17
N THR A 376 18.91 18.82 0.82
CA THR A 376 19.78 18.42 -0.30
C THR A 376 19.02 17.86 -1.49
N TRP A 377 17.83 17.29 -1.27
CA TRP A 377 17.04 16.61 -2.28
C TRP A 377 15.90 17.49 -2.76
N ASP A 378 15.70 17.53 -4.06
CA ASP A 378 14.51 18.16 -4.61
C ASP A 378 13.23 17.34 -4.34
N VAL A 379 12.08 17.99 -4.45
CA VAL A 379 10.77 17.39 -4.22
C VAL A 379 10.58 16.13 -5.04
N LYS A 380 10.96 16.16 -6.32
CA LYS A 380 10.78 15.04 -7.24
C LYS A 380 11.57 13.83 -6.79
N SER A 381 12.84 14.00 -6.45
CA SER A 381 13.70 12.95 -5.95
C SER A 381 13.16 12.31 -4.66
N ILE A 382 12.65 13.13 -3.74
CA ILE A 382 12.02 12.63 -2.52
C ILE A 382 10.81 11.74 -2.83
N ILE A 383 9.93 12.20 -3.73
CA ILE A 383 8.72 11.46 -4.10
C ILE A 383 9.07 10.17 -4.85
N GLN A 384 10.05 10.20 -5.76
CA GLN A 384 10.45 9.02 -6.54
C GLN A 384 11.00 7.89 -5.67
N VAL A 385 11.70 8.20 -4.57
CA VAL A 385 12.25 7.19 -3.68
C VAL A 385 11.31 6.82 -2.53
N ALA A 386 10.19 7.51 -2.37
CA ALA A 386 9.21 7.22 -1.32
C ALA A 386 8.33 6.01 -1.70
N PRO A 387 8.02 5.08 -0.77
CA PRO A 387 7.15 3.92 -1.00
C PRO A 387 5.66 4.30 -0.94
N ILE A 388 5.32 5.48 -1.44
CA ILE A 388 3.98 6.08 -1.38
C ILE A 388 3.57 6.58 -2.76
N ARG A 389 2.27 6.74 -2.96
CA ARG A 389 1.74 7.27 -4.21
C ARG A 389 2.13 8.74 -4.37
N GLU A 390 2.42 9.14 -5.59
CA GLU A 390 2.80 10.52 -5.94
C GLU A 390 1.80 11.55 -5.42
N VAL A 391 0.51 11.30 -5.63
CA VAL A 391 -0.57 12.22 -5.20
C VAL A 391 -0.59 12.39 -3.68
N ASP A 392 -0.43 11.29 -2.93
CA ASP A 392 -0.43 11.31 -1.47
C ASP A 392 0.80 12.06 -0.93
N ALA A 393 1.95 11.88 -1.58
CA ALA A 393 3.17 12.63 -1.26
C ALA A 393 3.01 14.13 -1.54
N LEU A 394 2.47 14.50 -2.71
CA LEU A 394 2.23 15.89 -3.09
C LEU A 394 1.23 16.58 -2.15
N ARG A 395 0.14 15.91 -1.78
CA ARG A 395 -0.85 16.43 -0.82
C ARG A 395 -0.19 16.67 0.53
N THR A 396 0.61 15.70 1.00
CA THR A 396 1.28 15.82 2.30
C THR A 396 2.32 16.93 2.30
N LEU A 397 3.17 17.03 1.28
CA LEU A 397 4.15 18.12 1.17
C LEU A 397 3.47 19.49 1.07
N LYS A 398 2.36 19.61 0.33
CA LYS A 398 1.54 20.82 0.30
C LYS A 398 1.05 21.19 1.70
N LYS A 399 0.46 20.25 2.43
CA LYS A 399 -0.04 20.42 3.81
C LYS A 399 1.09 20.83 4.75
N LEU A 400 2.25 20.19 4.68
CA LEU A 400 3.43 20.56 5.50
C LEU A 400 3.89 21.97 5.22
N ARG A 401 3.88 22.42 3.96
CA ARG A 401 4.19 23.78 3.56
C ARG A 401 3.15 24.78 4.08
N GLU A 402 1.87 24.50 3.95
CA GLU A 402 0.78 25.34 4.44
C GLU A 402 0.79 25.49 5.97
N ARG A 403 1.22 24.45 6.69
CA ARG A 403 1.44 24.49 8.14
C ARG A 403 2.76 25.22 8.53
N GLY A 404 3.56 25.64 7.55
CA GLY A 404 4.82 26.31 7.78
C GLY A 404 5.91 25.39 8.38
N LEU A 405 5.82 24.07 8.20
CA LEU A 405 6.82 23.11 8.68
C LEU A 405 7.97 22.93 7.69
N ILE A 406 7.72 23.17 6.42
CA ILE A 406 8.74 23.20 5.36
C ILE A 406 8.64 24.46 4.51
N GLU A 407 9.78 24.88 3.99
CA GLU A 407 9.91 25.89 2.94
C GLU A 407 10.51 25.25 1.68
N LEU A 408 10.17 25.80 0.51
CA LEU A 408 10.71 25.37 -0.76
C LEU A 408 11.72 26.39 -1.27
N ARG A 409 12.98 25.99 -1.44
CA ARG A 409 14.07 26.84 -1.92
C ARG A 409 14.51 26.41 -3.32
N ASP A 410 15.22 27.28 -4.01
CA ASP A 410 15.91 26.93 -5.24
C ASP A 410 17.08 25.99 -4.93
N PRO A 411 17.38 25.04 -5.82
CA PRO A 411 18.57 24.21 -5.67
C PRO A 411 19.82 25.12 -5.68
N ALA A 412 20.81 24.78 -4.83
CA ALA A 412 22.06 25.52 -4.71
C ALA A 412 22.94 25.38 -5.95
#